data_1ba5253974a11f695b7e516c265741a4
#
_entry.id   1ba5253974a11f695b7e516c265741a4
#
_cell.length_a   1.000
_cell.length_b   1.000
_cell.length_c   1.000
_cell.angle_alpha   90.00
_cell.angle_beta   90.00
_cell.angle_gamma   90.00
#
_symmetry.space_group_name_H-M   'P 1'
#
loop_
_entity.id
_entity.type
_entity.pdbx_description
1 polymer ?
#
loop_
_entity_poly.entity_id
_entity_poly.type
_entity_poly.pdbx_seq_one_letter_code
_entity_poly.pdbx_strand_id
1 'polypeptide(L)'
;MNSSIKMKNPDAFLLAEVYNPKEYRNYIRLGKMDYLYDKVETYDKLKEVIQGKSLPDGLSDIQNRMADIEHHMLHFLDNHDEQRLASPEFAGTPEKGKPLMVVSTTISSSPTMVYFGQEVGEAGKEDAGFGTHSRTSIFDYVGVPSHQRWMNGGKFDGGQLSQEEKDLRDFYKRLLNFSINSSALMGKFQEIQTINRQSTEGYDEGIYAYTRWSASQKLIVVTNFSWLTTSTFELKIPADIIQKWNLKDGTYTITDQLYHKSSVQLRVENGEGKVQMSIAPSESFIYQL
;
A
#
# COMPACT_ATOMS: atom_id res chain seq x y z
N MET A 1 -22.13 13.40 20.27
CA MET A 1 -22.58 12.93 18.94
C MET A 1 -22.19 11.46 18.74
N ASN A 2 -20.91 11.10 18.66
CA ASN A 2 -20.46 9.74 18.32
C ASN A 2 -20.95 8.65 19.30
N SER A 3 -20.92 8.92 20.61
CA SER A 3 -21.49 8.01 21.61
C SER A 3 -23.00 7.77 21.39
N SER A 4 -23.75 8.80 20.98
CA SER A 4 -25.19 8.66 20.69
C SER A 4 -25.44 7.83 19.42
N ILE A 5 -24.55 7.94 18.40
CA ILE A 5 -24.61 7.10 17.19
C ILE A 5 -24.38 5.63 17.60
N LYS A 6 -23.30 5.36 18.34
CA LYS A 6 -22.94 4.00 18.79
C LYS A 6 -24.00 3.39 19.72
N MET A 7 -24.71 4.19 20.49
CA MET A 7 -25.87 3.72 21.29
C MET A 7 -27.03 3.25 20.41
N LYS A 8 -27.23 3.86 19.25
CA LYS A 8 -28.30 3.48 18.30
C LYS A 8 -27.88 2.35 17.37
N ASN A 9 -26.64 2.38 16.93
CA ASN A 9 -26.03 1.35 16.08
C ASN A 9 -24.58 1.10 16.56
N PRO A 10 -24.33 0.06 17.37
CA PRO A 10 -22.99 -0.27 17.86
C PRO A 10 -21.98 -0.53 16.74
N ASP A 11 -22.46 -1.00 15.59
CA ASP A 11 -21.65 -1.35 14.42
C ASP A 11 -21.42 -0.16 13.45
N ALA A 12 -21.89 1.03 13.82
CA ALA A 12 -21.66 2.22 13.00
C ALA A 12 -20.17 2.47 12.80
N PHE A 13 -19.75 2.63 11.54
CA PHE A 13 -18.39 2.96 11.14
C PHE A 13 -18.22 4.49 11.18
N LEU A 14 -17.30 4.98 11.99
CA LEU A 14 -17.05 6.41 12.17
C LEU A 14 -15.64 6.76 11.69
N LEU A 15 -15.56 7.49 10.59
CA LEU A 15 -14.32 7.96 9.98
C LEU A 15 -14.27 9.48 10.04
N ALA A 16 -13.10 10.05 10.37
CA ALA A 16 -12.89 11.49 10.38
C ALA A 16 -11.69 11.91 9.53
N GLU A 17 -11.82 13.04 8.88
CA GLU A 17 -10.71 13.78 8.27
C GLU A 17 -10.07 14.67 9.33
N VAL A 18 -8.81 14.39 9.67
CA VAL A 18 -8.05 15.14 10.65
C VAL A 18 -6.66 15.39 10.09
N TYR A 19 -6.31 16.64 9.82
CA TYR A 19 -5.04 16.99 9.19
C TYR A 19 -3.97 17.50 10.16
N ASN A 20 -4.21 17.36 11.47
CA ASN A 20 -3.23 17.67 12.51
C ASN A 20 -2.81 16.37 13.24
N PRO A 21 -1.62 15.80 12.96
CA PRO A 21 -1.16 14.56 13.59
C PRO A 21 -1.09 14.62 15.12
N LYS A 22 -0.94 15.81 15.70
CA LYS A 22 -0.94 15.98 17.17
C LYS A 22 -2.29 15.68 17.80
N GLU A 23 -3.38 15.80 17.02
CA GLU A 23 -4.75 15.58 17.47
C GLU A 23 -5.26 14.15 17.20
N TYR A 24 -4.56 13.32 16.42
CA TYR A 24 -5.03 11.98 16.04
C TYR A 24 -5.49 11.16 17.25
N ARG A 25 -4.66 11.11 18.30
CA ARG A 25 -4.96 10.35 19.53
C ARG A 25 -6.17 10.88 20.28
N ASN A 26 -6.40 12.21 20.23
CA ASN A 26 -7.58 12.85 20.82
C ASN A 26 -8.86 12.47 20.07
N TYR A 27 -8.84 12.50 18.74
CA TYR A 27 -9.99 12.10 17.92
C TYR A 27 -10.36 10.62 18.12
N ILE A 28 -9.37 9.74 18.23
CA ILE A 28 -9.59 8.32 18.51
C ILE A 28 -10.12 8.12 19.95
N ARG A 29 -9.40 8.61 20.96
CA ARG A 29 -9.68 8.31 22.36
C ARG A 29 -10.86 9.08 22.92
N LEU A 30 -10.91 10.39 22.72
CA LEU A 30 -11.95 11.28 23.23
C LEU A 30 -13.10 11.42 22.21
N GLY A 31 -12.78 11.58 20.95
CA GLY A 31 -13.74 11.70 19.86
C GLY A 31 -14.48 10.40 19.53
N LYS A 32 -13.94 9.24 19.96
CA LYS A 32 -14.51 7.91 19.69
C LYS A 32 -14.68 7.64 18.20
N MET A 33 -13.73 8.12 17.39
CA MET A 33 -13.64 7.76 15.98
C MET A 33 -13.05 6.36 15.85
N ASP A 34 -13.60 5.56 14.95
CA ASP A 34 -13.06 4.24 14.64
C ASP A 34 -11.81 4.38 13.79
N TYR A 35 -11.83 5.32 12.82
CA TYR A 35 -10.72 5.57 11.91
C TYR A 35 -10.54 7.05 11.61
N LEU A 36 -9.30 7.39 11.23
CA LEU A 36 -8.93 8.71 10.69
C LEU A 36 -8.30 8.50 9.31
N TYR A 37 -8.47 9.43 8.37
CA TYR A 37 -7.69 9.44 7.14
C TYR A 37 -6.20 9.62 7.43
N ASP A 38 -5.37 8.74 6.89
CA ASP A 38 -3.92 8.87 6.96
C ASP A 38 -3.39 9.74 5.81
N LYS A 39 -3.82 11.04 5.83
CA LYS A 39 -3.45 12.00 4.79
C LYS A 39 -2.03 12.54 5.00
N VAL A 40 -1.75 13.06 6.19
CA VAL A 40 -0.54 13.86 6.45
C VAL A 40 0.70 12.99 6.66
N GLU A 41 0.52 11.73 7.02
CA GLU A 41 1.61 10.79 7.29
C GLU A 41 1.88 9.90 6.06
N THR A 42 1.18 8.78 5.92
CA THR A 42 1.50 7.79 4.87
C THR A 42 1.16 8.28 3.46
N TYR A 43 0.00 8.93 3.26
CA TYR A 43 -0.39 9.42 1.93
C TYR A 43 0.61 10.45 1.39
N ASP A 44 0.90 11.51 2.17
CA ASP A 44 1.82 12.58 1.72
C ASP A 44 3.22 12.03 1.49
N LYS A 45 3.70 11.11 2.36
CA LYS A 45 4.99 10.46 2.18
C LYS A 45 5.06 9.63 0.90
N LEU A 46 4.06 8.80 0.62
CA LEU A 46 4.00 8.02 -0.61
C LEU A 46 3.97 8.90 -1.86
N LYS A 47 3.24 10.03 -1.80
CA LYS A 47 3.20 11.01 -2.89
C LYS A 47 4.58 11.67 -3.12
N GLU A 48 5.26 12.07 -2.05
CA GLU A 48 6.63 12.60 -2.14
C GLU A 48 7.61 11.58 -2.74
N VAL A 49 7.53 10.32 -2.32
CA VAL A 49 8.41 9.24 -2.79
C VAL A 49 8.25 9.02 -4.29
N ILE A 50 7.03 8.86 -4.79
CA ILE A 50 6.83 8.60 -6.23
C ILE A 50 7.18 9.81 -7.10
N GLN A 51 7.15 11.01 -6.54
CA GLN A 51 7.57 12.26 -7.20
C GLN A 51 9.09 12.51 -7.09
N GLY A 52 9.84 11.60 -6.47
CA GLY A 52 11.29 11.76 -6.27
C GLY A 52 11.69 12.87 -5.31
N LYS A 53 10.78 13.35 -4.46
CA LYS A 53 11.01 14.42 -3.48
C LYS A 53 11.53 13.91 -2.14
N SER A 54 11.39 12.61 -1.88
CA SER A 54 11.77 11.97 -0.63
C SER A 54 12.13 10.51 -0.86
N LEU A 55 12.99 9.95 0.01
CA LEU A 55 13.26 8.52 0.05
C LEU A 55 12.14 7.78 0.80
N PRO A 56 11.91 6.49 0.46
CA PRO A 56 10.90 5.67 1.11
C PRO A 56 11.24 5.33 2.59
N ASP A 57 12.47 5.55 3.02
CA ASP A 57 12.95 5.30 4.39
C ASP A 57 12.05 5.96 5.45
N GLY A 58 11.52 7.15 5.18
CA GLY A 58 10.60 7.86 6.07
C GLY A 58 9.29 7.13 6.37
N LEU A 59 8.91 6.11 5.57
CA LEU A 59 7.75 5.26 5.87
C LEU A 59 7.96 4.45 7.15
N SER A 60 9.19 3.97 7.39
CA SER A 60 9.55 3.27 8.64
C SER A 60 9.40 4.16 9.86
N ASP A 61 9.81 5.43 9.75
CA ASP A 61 9.68 6.42 10.84
C ASP A 61 8.20 6.70 11.16
N ILE A 62 7.36 6.79 10.13
CA ILE A 62 5.91 6.95 10.28
C ILE A 62 5.32 5.76 11.03
N GLN A 63 5.61 4.53 10.60
CA GLN A 63 5.11 3.31 11.25
C GLN A 63 5.54 3.23 12.72
N ASN A 64 6.80 3.57 13.03
CA ASN A 64 7.29 3.59 14.41
C ASN A 64 6.58 4.66 15.25
N ARG A 65 6.39 5.86 14.72
CA ARG A 65 5.74 6.98 15.42
C ARG A 65 4.25 6.74 15.64
N MET A 66 3.61 6.00 14.74
CA MET A 66 2.17 5.72 14.75
C MET A 66 1.81 4.35 15.35
N ALA A 67 2.79 3.58 15.85
CA ALA A 67 2.64 2.18 16.25
C ALA A 67 1.49 1.91 17.24
N ASP A 68 1.13 2.89 18.09
CA ASP A 68 0.03 2.76 19.05
C ASP A 68 -1.36 3.01 18.45
N ILE A 69 -1.45 3.65 17.29
CA ILE A 69 -2.71 4.01 16.62
C ILE A 69 -2.76 3.61 15.14
N GLU A 70 -1.73 2.94 14.62
CA GLU A 70 -1.62 2.62 13.19
C GLU A 70 -2.87 1.90 12.66
N HIS A 71 -3.48 1.03 13.48
CA HIS A 71 -4.68 0.27 13.15
C HIS A 71 -5.97 1.12 13.07
N HIS A 72 -5.91 2.38 13.47
CA HIS A 72 -6.98 3.37 13.30
C HIS A 72 -6.77 4.32 12.12
N MET A 73 -5.64 4.20 11.39
CA MET A 73 -5.29 5.12 10.31
C MET A 73 -5.72 4.55 8.96
N LEU A 74 -6.89 4.96 8.45
CA LEU A 74 -7.39 4.49 7.15
C LEU A 74 -6.48 4.99 6.02
N HIS A 75 -5.82 4.06 5.35
CA HIS A 75 -4.95 4.34 4.21
C HIS A 75 -5.76 4.55 2.92
N PHE A 76 -5.29 5.44 2.08
CA PHE A 76 -5.88 5.72 0.77
C PHE A 76 -4.83 6.35 -0.16
N LEU A 77 -5.11 6.36 -1.45
CA LEU A 77 -4.29 7.05 -2.45
C LEU A 77 -5.12 7.99 -3.33
N ASP A 78 -6.43 7.76 -3.41
CA ASP A 78 -7.41 8.64 -4.04
C ASP A 78 -8.53 8.92 -3.05
N ASN A 79 -9.07 10.13 -3.08
CA ASN A 79 -10.34 10.49 -2.45
C ASN A 79 -11.04 11.63 -3.22
N HIS A 80 -12.10 12.18 -2.63
CA HIS A 80 -12.90 13.25 -3.25
C HIS A 80 -12.20 14.62 -3.28
N ASP A 81 -11.16 14.83 -2.49
CA ASP A 81 -10.44 16.11 -2.36
C ASP A 81 -9.04 16.10 -3.00
N GLU A 82 -8.43 14.92 -3.14
CA GLU A 82 -7.07 14.80 -3.62
C GLU A 82 -7.02 14.49 -5.14
N GLN A 83 -5.85 14.75 -5.74
CA GLN A 83 -5.60 14.39 -7.12
C GLN A 83 -5.64 12.86 -7.28
N ARG A 84 -6.13 12.41 -8.44
CA ARG A 84 -6.12 11.00 -8.78
C ARG A 84 -4.72 10.42 -8.81
N LEU A 85 -4.55 9.21 -8.29
CA LEU A 85 -3.26 8.51 -8.26
C LEU A 85 -2.59 8.43 -9.64
N ALA A 86 -3.37 8.15 -10.68
CA ALA A 86 -2.88 8.04 -12.05
C ALA A 86 -2.61 9.39 -12.74
N SER A 87 -2.92 10.52 -12.07
CA SER A 87 -2.74 11.85 -12.64
C SER A 87 -1.28 12.27 -12.71
N PRO A 88 -0.92 13.20 -13.62
CA PRO A 88 0.41 13.80 -13.68
C PRO A 88 0.85 14.48 -12.38
N GLU A 89 -0.10 14.96 -11.59
CA GLU A 89 0.15 15.64 -10.31
C GLU A 89 0.39 14.67 -9.15
N PHE A 90 0.25 13.37 -9.38
CA PHE A 90 0.56 12.33 -8.39
C PHE A 90 1.61 11.35 -8.96
N ALA A 91 1.23 10.17 -9.42
CA ALA A 91 2.16 9.16 -9.93
C ALA A 91 2.41 9.27 -11.45
N GLY A 92 1.53 9.94 -12.19
CA GLY A 92 1.63 10.16 -13.64
C GLY A 92 1.05 9.04 -14.48
N THR A 93 1.09 7.79 -14.01
CA THR A 93 0.46 6.64 -14.65
C THR A 93 -0.07 5.65 -13.62
N PRO A 94 -1.06 4.82 -13.96
CA PRO A 94 -1.56 3.78 -13.06
C PRO A 94 -0.49 2.77 -12.64
N GLU A 95 0.43 2.42 -13.55
CA GLU A 95 1.52 1.45 -13.30
C GLU A 95 2.47 1.95 -12.23
N LYS A 96 2.85 3.23 -12.26
CA LYS A 96 3.67 3.85 -11.21
C LYS A 96 2.95 3.92 -9.86
N GLY A 97 1.62 3.86 -9.87
CA GLY A 97 0.80 3.80 -8.66
C GLY A 97 0.78 2.44 -7.97
N LYS A 98 1.12 1.34 -8.68
CA LYS A 98 1.06 -0.02 -8.11
C LYS A 98 1.92 -0.22 -6.85
N PRO A 99 3.21 0.17 -6.81
CA PRO A 99 4.02 0.04 -5.61
C PRO A 99 3.48 0.83 -4.41
N LEU A 100 2.90 2.00 -4.67
CA LEU A 100 2.24 2.81 -3.64
C LEU A 100 1.05 2.05 -3.04
N MET A 101 0.25 1.41 -3.90
CA MET A 101 -0.92 0.65 -3.47
C MET A 101 -0.51 -0.59 -2.66
N VAL A 102 0.57 -1.28 -3.04
CA VAL A 102 1.11 -2.41 -2.25
C VAL A 102 1.48 -1.95 -0.85
N VAL A 103 2.24 -0.86 -0.72
CA VAL A 103 2.63 -0.33 0.60
C VAL A 103 1.41 0.13 1.38
N SER A 104 0.53 0.94 0.78
CA SER A 104 -0.71 1.43 1.42
C SER A 104 -1.58 0.30 1.98
N THR A 105 -1.57 -0.88 1.33
CA THR A 105 -2.41 -2.01 1.71
C THR A 105 -1.75 -2.95 2.72
N THR A 106 -0.40 -2.97 2.80
CA THR A 106 0.31 -4.03 3.54
C THR A 106 1.22 -3.54 4.65
N ILE A 107 1.49 -2.23 4.75
CA ILE A 107 2.43 -1.69 5.73
C ILE A 107 1.88 -1.73 7.16
N SER A 108 0.58 -1.59 7.33
CA SER A 108 -0.09 -1.56 8.65
C SER A 108 -1.21 -2.61 8.75
N SER A 109 -1.91 -2.64 9.89
CA SER A 109 -3.14 -3.43 10.08
C SER A 109 -4.42 -2.62 9.82
N SER A 110 -4.27 -1.43 9.31
CA SER A 110 -5.36 -0.51 8.95
C SER A 110 -6.14 -0.94 7.71
N PRO A 111 -7.41 -0.55 7.61
CA PRO A 111 -8.14 -0.70 6.37
C PRO A 111 -7.58 0.22 5.28
N THR A 112 -7.74 -0.22 4.03
CA THR A 112 -7.38 0.56 2.85
C THR A 112 -8.63 0.92 2.07
N MET A 113 -8.79 2.21 1.75
CA MET A 113 -9.87 2.71 0.90
C MET A 113 -9.38 2.77 -0.56
N VAL A 114 -10.21 2.29 -1.47
CA VAL A 114 -10.06 2.48 -2.91
C VAL A 114 -11.19 3.38 -3.37
N TYR A 115 -10.84 4.52 -3.96
CA TYR A 115 -11.82 5.45 -4.49
C TYR A 115 -12.29 4.99 -5.88
N PHE A 116 -13.56 5.16 -6.21
CA PHE A 116 -14.15 4.64 -7.44
C PHE A 116 -13.38 5.08 -8.69
N GLY A 117 -13.09 4.14 -9.59
CA GLY A 117 -12.29 4.37 -10.79
C GLY A 117 -10.77 4.28 -10.60
N GLN A 118 -10.26 4.30 -9.37
CA GLN A 118 -8.82 4.12 -9.09
C GLN A 118 -8.32 2.77 -9.62
N GLU A 119 -9.11 1.72 -9.43
CA GLU A 119 -8.79 0.35 -9.84
C GLU A 119 -8.80 0.13 -11.37
N VAL A 120 -9.27 1.11 -12.12
CA VAL A 120 -9.25 1.14 -13.60
C VAL A 120 -8.44 2.31 -14.15
N GLY A 121 -7.65 2.98 -13.29
CA GLY A 121 -6.66 3.97 -13.70
C GLY A 121 -7.24 5.34 -14.04
N GLU A 122 -8.36 5.76 -13.42
CA GLU A 122 -8.89 7.10 -13.62
C GLU A 122 -7.86 8.18 -13.25
N ALA A 123 -7.56 9.04 -14.20
CA ALA A 123 -6.54 10.08 -14.06
C ALA A 123 -7.10 11.50 -13.83
N GLY A 124 -8.41 11.68 -13.94
CA GLY A 124 -9.04 12.99 -13.80
C GLY A 124 -8.55 14.01 -14.83
N LYS A 125 -8.31 13.58 -16.08
CA LYS A 125 -7.71 14.43 -17.15
C LYS A 125 -8.66 15.51 -17.68
N GLU A 126 -9.94 15.33 -17.52
CA GLU A 126 -10.98 16.24 -17.96
C GLU A 126 -11.47 17.08 -16.77
N ASP A 127 -12.14 18.20 -17.06
CA ASP A 127 -12.82 18.96 -16.00
C ASP A 127 -13.91 18.10 -15.37
N ALA A 128 -13.61 17.59 -14.19
CA ALA A 128 -14.49 16.70 -13.45
C ALA A 128 -15.26 17.43 -12.34
N GLY A 129 -15.49 18.73 -12.50
CA GLY A 129 -16.41 19.51 -11.67
C GLY A 129 -15.77 20.28 -10.51
N PHE A 130 -14.46 20.23 -10.33
CA PHE A 130 -13.74 21.00 -9.29
C PHE A 130 -12.96 22.22 -9.83
N GLY A 131 -12.96 22.45 -11.16
CA GLY A 131 -12.16 23.50 -11.77
C GLY A 131 -10.63 23.33 -11.59
N THR A 132 -10.19 22.18 -11.12
CA THR A 132 -8.78 21.80 -10.99
C THR A 132 -8.54 20.48 -11.69
N HIS A 133 -7.48 20.42 -12.48
CA HIS A 133 -7.07 19.17 -13.12
C HIS A 133 -6.79 18.07 -12.08
N SER A 134 -6.99 16.82 -12.48
CA SER A 134 -6.62 15.63 -11.72
C SER A 134 -7.50 15.33 -10.49
N ARG A 135 -8.52 16.11 -10.25
CA ARG A 135 -9.58 15.83 -9.27
C ARG A 135 -10.87 15.42 -9.98
N THR A 136 -11.67 14.59 -9.33
CA THR A 136 -12.98 14.20 -9.86
C THR A 136 -14.07 14.51 -8.86
N SER A 137 -15.21 15.01 -9.37
CA SER A 137 -16.39 15.27 -8.54
C SER A 137 -16.90 13.98 -7.92
N ILE A 138 -17.48 14.08 -6.71
CA ILE A 138 -18.28 13.02 -6.10
C ILE A 138 -19.69 12.92 -6.72
N PHE A 139 -20.05 13.83 -7.61
CA PHE A 139 -21.39 13.91 -8.21
C PHE A 139 -21.38 13.26 -9.60
N ASP A 140 -22.39 12.45 -9.88
CA ASP A 140 -22.50 11.65 -11.11
C ASP A 140 -22.71 12.50 -12.39
N TYR A 141 -23.17 13.73 -12.26
CA TYR A 141 -23.47 14.57 -13.41
C TYR A 141 -22.26 15.00 -14.25
N VAL A 142 -21.05 14.86 -13.72
CA VAL A 142 -19.82 15.18 -14.46
C VAL A 142 -19.28 13.98 -15.22
N GLY A 143 -19.41 12.79 -14.65
CA GLY A 143 -18.86 11.55 -15.20
C GLY A 143 -17.40 11.32 -14.84
N VAL A 144 -16.97 10.07 -14.95
CA VAL A 144 -15.61 9.59 -14.72
C VAL A 144 -15.32 8.57 -15.83
N PRO A 145 -14.58 8.95 -16.89
CA PRO A 145 -14.49 8.17 -18.13
C PRO A 145 -14.04 6.72 -17.95
N SER A 146 -13.00 6.46 -17.16
CA SER A 146 -12.52 5.08 -16.94
C SER A 146 -13.54 4.24 -16.18
N HIS A 147 -14.21 4.84 -15.19
CA HIS A 147 -15.28 4.18 -14.45
C HIS A 147 -16.52 3.91 -15.32
N GLN A 148 -16.88 4.84 -16.22
CA GLN A 148 -17.96 4.63 -17.19
C GLN A 148 -17.68 3.46 -18.14
N ARG A 149 -16.43 3.27 -18.59
CA ARG A 149 -16.03 2.09 -19.38
C ARG A 149 -16.23 0.79 -18.60
N TRP A 150 -15.91 0.81 -17.30
CA TRP A 150 -16.18 -0.34 -16.43
C TRP A 150 -17.68 -0.60 -16.27
N MET A 151 -18.48 0.45 -16.11
CA MET A 151 -19.96 0.33 -16.00
C MET A 151 -20.60 -0.24 -17.27
N ASN A 152 -19.99 -0.07 -18.45
CA ASN A 152 -20.44 -0.63 -19.73
C ASN A 152 -21.95 -0.45 -19.97
N GLY A 153 -22.43 0.77 -19.84
CA GLY A 153 -23.86 1.08 -20.06
C GLY A 153 -24.81 0.41 -19.05
N GLY A 154 -24.35 0.18 -17.82
CA GLY A 154 -25.15 -0.42 -16.74
C GLY A 154 -25.03 -1.94 -16.62
N LYS A 155 -24.16 -2.59 -17.39
CA LYS A 155 -23.88 -4.04 -17.27
C LYS A 155 -22.92 -4.38 -16.14
N PHE A 156 -22.06 -3.42 -15.74
CA PHE A 156 -21.09 -3.56 -14.64
C PHE A 156 -20.13 -4.75 -14.81
N ASP A 157 -19.73 -5.04 -16.04
CA ASP A 157 -18.92 -6.19 -16.42
C ASP A 157 -17.53 -5.83 -16.97
N GLY A 158 -17.20 -4.52 -17.04
CA GLY A 158 -15.94 -4.04 -17.58
C GLY A 158 -15.79 -4.25 -19.10
N GLY A 159 -16.89 -4.47 -19.83
CA GLY A 159 -16.84 -4.83 -21.24
C GLY A 159 -16.26 -3.76 -22.17
N GLN A 160 -16.16 -2.50 -21.72
CA GLN A 160 -15.54 -1.40 -22.49
C GLN A 160 -14.14 -1.02 -21.98
N LEU A 161 -13.59 -1.72 -20.98
CA LEU A 161 -12.24 -1.50 -20.50
C LEU A 161 -11.21 -1.94 -21.55
N SER A 162 -10.12 -1.17 -21.66
CA SER A 162 -8.92 -1.61 -22.40
C SER A 162 -8.24 -2.79 -21.69
N GLN A 163 -7.25 -3.41 -22.33
CA GLN A 163 -6.51 -4.51 -21.72
C GLN A 163 -5.70 -4.03 -20.51
N GLU A 164 -5.09 -2.85 -20.60
CA GLU A 164 -4.31 -2.24 -19.52
C GLU A 164 -5.19 -1.94 -18.30
N GLU A 165 -6.42 -1.43 -18.54
CA GLU A 165 -7.39 -1.18 -17.46
C GLU A 165 -7.86 -2.49 -16.79
N LYS A 166 -8.04 -3.56 -17.56
CA LYS A 166 -8.36 -4.89 -17.03
C LYS A 166 -7.21 -5.47 -16.22
N ASP A 167 -5.98 -5.36 -16.72
CA ASP A 167 -4.78 -5.83 -16.05
C ASP A 167 -4.54 -5.09 -14.72
N LEU A 168 -4.77 -3.78 -14.71
CA LEU A 168 -4.71 -2.98 -13.50
C LEU A 168 -5.78 -3.42 -12.50
N ARG A 169 -7.03 -3.59 -12.94
CA ARG A 169 -8.12 -4.04 -12.08
C ARG A 169 -7.86 -5.44 -11.52
N ASP A 170 -7.27 -6.32 -12.29
CA ASP A 170 -6.86 -7.64 -11.83
C ASP A 170 -5.72 -7.57 -10.79
N PHE A 171 -4.80 -6.62 -10.92
CA PHE A 171 -3.81 -6.34 -9.88
C PHE A 171 -4.49 -5.92 -8.56
N TYR A 172 -5.41 -4.93 -8.58
CA TYR A 172 -6.17 -4.52 -7.39
C TYR A 172 -6.95 -5.69 -6.79
N LYS A 173 -7.61 -6.49 -7.61
CA LYS A 173 -8.35 -7.68 -7.17
C LYS A 173 -7.45 -8.66 -6.43
N ARG A 174 -6.26 -8.97 -6.96
CA ARG A 174 -5.31 -9.89 -6.30
C ARG A 174 -4.82 -9.30 -4.97
N LEU A 175 -4.35 -8.06 -4.98
CA LEU A 175 -3.81 -7.40 -3.80
C LEU A 175 -4.84 -7.31 -2.68
N LEU A 176 -6.06 -6.84 -2.97
CA LEU A 176 -7.10 -6.67 -1.96
C LEU A 176 -7.63 -8.01 -1.44
N ASN A 177 -7.81 -9.01 -2.31
CA ASN A 177 -8.18 -10.36 -1.85
C ASN A 177 -7.07 -11.01 -1.01
N PHE A 178 -5.81 -10.79 -1.33
CA PHE A 178 -4.69 -11.21 -0.49
C PHE A 178 -4.77 -10.51 0.88
N SER A 179 -4.96 -9.20 0.90
CA SER A 179 -4.91 -8.42 2.14
C SER A 179 -5.98 -8.84 3.16
N ILE A 180 -7.23 -9.01 2.73
CA ILE A 180 -8.31 -9.41 3.65
C ILE A 180 -8.18 -10.84 4.17
N ASN A 181 -7.42 -11.70 3.49
CA ASN A 181 -7.19 -13.10 3.89
C ASN A 181 -5.85 -13.31 4.60
N SER A 182 -5.03 -12.27 4.74
CA SER A 182 -3.68 -12.37 5.29
C SER A 182 -3.65 -12.11 6.80
N SER A 183 -3.42 -13.15 7.59
CA SER A 183 -3.24 -13.01 9.04
C SER A 183 -1.97 -12.24 9.41
N ALA A 184 -0.94 -12.26 8.56
CA ALA A 184 0.30 -11.54 8.79
C ALA A 184 0.10 -10.01 8.77
N LEU A 185 -0.85 -9.51 7.96
CA LEU A 185 -1.16 -8.08 7.91
C LEU A 185 -1.88 -7.57 9.17
N MET A 186 -2.53 -8.47 9.92
CA MET A 186 -3.06 -8.18 11.26
C MET A 186 -2.04 -8.44 12.37
N GLY A 187 -0.82 -8.82 12.02
CA GLY A 187 0.23 -9.21 12.94
C GLY A 187 1.29 -8.12 13.17
N LYS A 188 2.54 -8.54 13.26
CA LYS A 188 3.68 -7.67 13.56
C LYS A 188 4.26 -7.09 12.27
N PHE A 189 4.80 -5.90 12.40
CA PHE A 189 5.59 -5.19 11.39
C PHE A 189 7.04 -5.07 11.86
N GLN A 190 7.99 -5.23 10.96
CA GLN A 190 9.36 -4.80 11.16
C GLN A 190 9.98 -4.44 9.82
N GLU A 191 10.55 -3.26 9.73
CA GLU A 191 11.30 -2.83 8.56
C GLU A 191 12.63 -3.60 8.47
N ILE A 192 13.07 -3.83 7.24
CA ILE A 192 14.40 -4.34 6.92
C ILE A 192 15.14 -3.38 5.97
N GLN A 193 14.54 -2.21 5.80
CA GLN A 193 15.02 -1.15 4.95
C GLN A 193 16.39 -0.64 5.41
N THR A 194 16.53 -0.33 6.70
CA THR A 194 17.72 0.33 7.25
C THR A 194 18.99 -0.51 7.06
N ILE A 195 18.94 -1.79 7.41
CA ILE A 195 20.10 -2.67 7.25
C ILE A 195 20.47 -2.87 5.79
N ASN A 196 19.48 -3.01 4.91
CA ASN A 196 19.71 -3.20 3.49
C ASN A 196 20.26 -1.93 2.84
N ARG A 197 19.71 -0.76 3.17
CA ARG A 197 20.24 0.54 2.71
C ARG A 197 21.71 0.74 3.08
N GLN A 198 22.11 0.32 4.27
CA GLN A 198 23.46 0.54 4.79
C GLN A 198 24.48 -0.49 4.29
N SER A 199 24.06 -1.71 3.99
CA SER A 199 24.99 -2.83 3.86
C SER A 199 24.74 -3.79 2.69
N THR A 200 23.76 -3.53 1.84
CA THR A 200 23.43 -4.38 0.68
C THR A 200 23.85 -3.69 -0.61
N GLU A 201 24.80 -4.26 -1.32
CA GLU A 201 25.22 -3.77 -2.63
C GLU A 201 24.06 -3.90 -3.63
N GLY A 202 23.85 -2.87 -4.45
CA GLY A 202 22.77 -2.82 -5.44
C GLY A 202 21.37 -2.55 -4.87
N TYR A 203 21.25 -2.30 -3.56
CA TYR A 203 19.99 -1.88 -2.95
C TYR A 203 19.74 -0.40 -3.23
N ASP A 204 19.04 -0.13 -4.31
CA ASP A 204 18.78 1.21 -4.86
C ASP A 204 17.93 2.08 -3.91
N GLU A 205 18.05 3.40 -4.05
CA GLU A 205 17.30 4.40 -3.26
C GLU A 205 15.79 4.25 -3.40
N GLY A 206 15.29 3.78 -4.55
CA GLY A 206 13.88 3.50 -4.80
C GLY A 206 13.34 2.23 -4.15
N ILE A 207 14.20 1.36 -3.59
CA ILE A 207 13.73 0.12 -2.97
C ILE A 207 13.29 0.38 -1.53
N TYR A 208 12.15 -0.24 -1.17
CA TYR A 208 11.66 -0.31 0.21
C TYR A 208 11.28 -1.74 0.56
N ALA A 209 11.76 -2.23 1.71
CA ALA A 209 11.51 -3.59 2.14
C ALA A 209 11.16 -3.67 3.63
N TYR A 210 10.20 -4.52 3.94
CA TYR A 210 9.75 -4.80 5.31
C TYR A 210 9.18 -6.21 5.43
N THR A 211 8.96 -6.63 6.65
CA THR A 211 8.37 -7.92 6.99
C THR A 211 7.06 -7.73 7.75
N ARG A 212 6.12 -8.65 7.50
CA ARG A 212 4.89 -8.79 8.27
C ARG A 212 4.75 -10.24 8.72
N TRP A 213 4.31 -10.47 9.94
CA TRP A 213 4.08 -11.86 10.37
C TRP A 213 3.03 -11.99 11.45
N SER A 214 2.39 -13.15 11.47
CA SER A 214 1.56 -13.69 12.54
C SER A 214 2.14 -15.03 13.03
N ALA A 215 1.42 -15.73 13.88
CA ALA A 215 1.80 -17.08 14.30
C ALA A 215 1.81 -18.08 13.11
N SER A 216 0.94 -17.86 12.12
CA SER A 216 0.71 -18.82 11.02
C SER A 216 1.24 -18.37 9.65
N GLN A 217 1.65 -17.12 9.49
CA GLN A 217 2.05 -16.56 8.19
C GLN A 217 3.22 -15.61 8.35
N LYS A 218 4.17 -15.65 7.42
CA LYS A 218 5.35 -14.78 7.39
C LYS A 218 5.50 -14.22 5.99
N LEU A 219 5.66 -12.90 5.88
CA LEU A 219 5.75 -12.17 4.63
C LEU A 219 7.01 -11.32 4.58
N ILE A 220 7.62 -11.29 3.40
CA ILE A 220 8.62 -10.31 3.01
C ILE A 220 8.00 -9.48 1.90
N VAL A 221 7.86 -8.18 2.11
CA VAL A 221 7.36 -7.24 1.10
C VAL A 221 8.52 -6.42 0.59
N VAL A 222 8.70 -6.39 -0.72
CA VAL A 222 9.74 -5.60 -1.40
C VAL A 222 9.10 -4.81 -2.53
N THR A 223 9.38 -3.53 -2.59
CA THR A 223 8.76 -2.60 -3.54
C THR A 223 9.82 -1.73 -4.20
N ASN A 224 9.76 -1.57 -5.51
CA ASN A 224 10.59 -0.64 -6.26
C ASN A 224 9.76 0.58 -6.71
N PHE A 225 10.02 1.73 -6.11
CA PHE A 225 9.40 3.01 -6.49
C PHE A 225 10.07 3.66 -7.70
N SER A 226 11.28 3.20 -8.09
CA SER A 226 11.89 3.65 -9.34
C SER A 226 11.06 3.17 -10.53
N TRP A 227 10.83 4.05 -11.47
CA TRP A 227 10.16 3.73 -12.74
C TRP A 227 11.15 3.60 -13.90
N LEU A 228 12.46 3.68 -13.61
CA LEU A 228 13.52 3.65 -14.62
C LEU A 228 14.44 2.45 -14.49
N THR A 229 14.75 2.02 -13.26
CA THR A 229 15.84 1.10 -13.01
C THR A 229 15.35 -0.24 -12.46
N THR A 230 15.89 -1.32 -13.01
CA THR A 230 15.84 -2.66 -12.41
C THR A 230 16.97 -2.75 -11.39
N SER A 231 16.67 -3.18 -10.19
CA SER A 231 17.67 -3.39 -9.13
C SER A 231 17.88 -4.87 -8.88
N THR A 232 19.15 -5.27 -8.76
CA THR A 232 19.56 -6.66 -8.44
C THR A 232 20.44 -6.65 -7.21
N PHE A 233 20.05 -7.37 -6.17
CA PHE A 233 20.74 -7.37 -4.88
C PHE A 233 20.43 -8.64 -4.08
N GLU A 234 21.23 -8.91 -3.04
CA GLU A 234 20.93 -9.94 -2.06
C GLU A 234 20.27 -9.30 -0.83
N LEU A 235 18.93 -9.41 -0.72
CA LEU A 235 18.16 -8.88 0.39
C LEU A 235 18.53 -9.60 1.69
N LYS A 236 18.91 -8.85 2.71
CA LYS A 236 19.22 -9.36 4.05
C LYS A 236 17.98 -9.33 4.95
N ILE A 237 17.75 -10.43 5.64
CA ILE A 237 16.75 -10.55 6.69
C ILE A 237 17.51 -10.67 8.02
N PRO A 238 17.40 -9.70 8.94
CA PRO A 238 18.13 -9.66 10.18
C PRO A 238 17.92 -10.88 11.07
N ALA A 239 18.90 -11.23 11.88
CA ALA A 239 18.89 -12.38 12.76
C ALA A 239 17.74 -12.36 13.76
N ASP A 240 17.34 -11.20 14.27
CA ASP A 240 16.23 -11.08 15.19
C ASP A 240 14.87 -11.42 14.55
N ILE A 241 14.70 -11.18 13.24
CA ILE A 241 13.51 -11.61 12.49
C ILE A 241 13.54 -13.13 12.29
N ILE A 242 14.69 -13.69 11.89
CA ILE A 242 14.85 -15.13 11.74
C ILE A 242 14.54 -15.86 13.05
N GLN A 243 15.01 -15.32 14.18
CA GLN A 243 14.68 -15.83 15.50
C GLN A 243 13.18 -15.72 15.83
N LYS A 244 12.57 -14.56 15.58
CA LYS A 244 11.11 -14.35 15.79
C LYS A 244 10.27 -15.27 14.93
N TRP A 245 10.76 -15.62 13.75
CA TRP A 245 10.12 -16.58 12.85
C TRP A 245 10.39 -18.04 13.18
N ASN A 246 11.29 -18.29 14.16
CA ASN A 246 11.74 -19.62 14.59
C ASN A 246 12.28 -20.47 13.44
N LEU A 247 13.05 -19.82 12.54
CA LEU A 247 13.72 -20.50 11.43
C LEU A 247 15.11 -20.96 11.86
N LYS A 248 15.49 -22.13 11.40
CA LYS A 248 16.83 -22.69 11.56
C LYS A 248 17.64 -22.47 10.29
N ASP A 249 18.96 -22.65 10.37
CA ASP A 249 19.81 -22.65 9.19
C ASP A 249 19.30 -23.68 8.16
N GLY A 250 19.22 -23.25 6.91
CA GLY A 250 18.65 -24.06 5.82
C GLY A 250 18.09 -23.19 4.70
N THR A 251 17.45 -23.84 3.74
CA THR A 251 16.87 -23.19 2.57
C THR A 251 15.36 -23.37 2.58
N TYR A 252 14.64 -22.27 2.42
CA TYR A 252 13.18 -22.21 2.45
C TYR A 252 12.67 -21.64 1.14
N THR A 253 11.67 -22.29 0.54
CA THR A 253 10.99 -21.73 -0.63
C THR A 253 9.97 -20.70 -0.18
N ILE A 254 10.08 -19.47 -0.70
CA ILE A 254 9.10 -18.41 -0.52
C ILE A 254 8.45 -18.09 -1.85
N THR A 255 7.13 -17.88 -1.84
CA THR A 255 6.32 -17.73 -3.07
C THR A 255 5.64 -16.38 -3.12
N ASP A 256 5.74 -15.69 -4.26
CA ASP A 256 5.06 -14.42 -4.49
C ASP A 256 3.54 -14.59 -4.50
N GLN A 257 2.85 -13.81 -3.68
CA GLN A 257 1.40 -13.83 -3.52
C GLN A 257 0.69 -12.84 -4.44
N LEU A 258 1.43 -11.86 -4.99
CA LEU A 258 0.84 -10.79 -5.79
C LEU A 258 0.62 -11.19 -7.24
N TYR A 259 1.59 -11.86 -7.85
CA TYR A 259 1.52 -12.27 -9.26
C TYR A 259 1.54 -13.78 -9.47
N HIS A 260 1.84 -14.57 -8.43
CA HIS A 260 2.03 -16.03 -8.47
C HIS A 260 3.06 -16.48 -9.53
N LYS A 261 4.02 -15.58 -9.86
CA LYS A 261 4.95 -15.80 -10.99
C LYS A 261 6.23 -16.51 -10.60
N SER A 262 6.65 -16.40 -9.33
CA SER A 262 7.95 -16.90 -8.94
C SER A 262 7.98 -17.38 -7.50
N SER A 263 8.70 -18.46 -7.30
CA SER A 263 9.22 -18.83 -6.00
C SER A 263 10.72 -18.59 -5.99
N VAL A 264 11.23 -18.02 -4.91
CA VAL A 264 12.66 -17.79 -4.67
C VAL A 264 13.08 -18.48 -3.38
N GLN A 265 14.40 -18.58 -3.15
CA GLN A 265 14.92 -19.23 -1.97
C GLN A 265 15.34 -18.21 -0.92
N LEU A 266 14.78 -18.33 0.28
CA LEU A 266 15.32 -17.72 1.49
C LEU A 266 16.36 -18.68 2.07
N ARG A 267 17.63 -18.31 2.04
CA ARG A 267 18.71 -19.05 2.70
C ARG A 267 18.92 -18.47 4.08
N VAL A 268 18.91 -19.32 5.09
CA VAL A 268 19.26 -18.95 6.47
C VAL A 268 20.60 -19.58 6.81
N GLU A 269 21.57 -18.74 7.12
CA GLU A 269 22.94 -19.13 7.44
C GLU A 269 23.42 -18.32 8.66
N ASN A 270 23.92 -18.99 9.69
CA ASN A 270 24.35 -18.40 10.94
C ASN A 270 23.26 -17.51 11.60
N GLY A 271 22.00 -17.90 11.42
CA GLY A 271 20.83 -17.20 11.94
C GLY A 271 20.43 -15.94 11.16
N GLU A 272 21.06 -15.60 10.05
CA GLU A 272 20.68 -14.49 9.16
C GLU A 272 20.05 -15.04 7.88
N GLY A 273 19.04 -14.32 7.35
CA GLY A 273 18.38 -14.70 6.11
C GLY A 273 18.88 -13.89 4.91
N LYS A 274 18.91 -14.53 3.72
CA LYS A 274 19.31 -13.92 2.45
C LYS A 274 18.39 -14.35 1.33
N VAL A 275 17.97 -13.40 0.49
CA VAL A 275 17.14 -13.66 -0.69
C VAL A 275 17.75 -12.95 -1.89
N GLN A 276 18.10 -13.70 -2.94
CA GLN A 276 18.53 -13.09 -4.20
C GLN A 276 17.36 -12.45 -4.90
N MET A 277 17.43 -11.16 -5.16
CA MET A 277 16.37 -10.34 -5.73
C MET A 277 16.77 -9.76 -7.08
N SER A 278 15.79 -9.72 -7.99
CA SER A 278 15.80 -8.84 -9.16
C SER A 278 14.40 -8.25 -9.27
N ILE A 279 14.30 -6.94 -9.17
CA ILE A 279 13.02 -6.22 -9.13
C ILE A 279 13.01 -5.14 -10.21
N ALA A 280 12.04 -5.23 -11.10
CA ALA A 280 11.87 -4.31 -12.22
C ALA A 280 11.33 -2.93 -11.78
N PRO A 281 11.34 -1.92 -12.67
CA PRO A 281 10.69 -0.63 -12.41
C PRO A 281 9.22 -0.79 -12.02
N SER A 282 8.79 -0.10 -10.96
CA SER A 282 7.41 -0.12 -10.45
C SER A 282 6.89 -1.51 -10.07
N GLU A 283 7.77 -2.48 -9.86
CA GLU A 283 7.41 -3.84 -9.45
C GLU A 283 7.38 -3.96 -7.92
N SER A 284 6.61 -4.90 -7.44
CA SER A 284 6.55 -5.26 -6.01
C SER A 284 6.38 -6.76 -5.87
N PHE A 285 6.90 -7.31 -4.79
CA PHE A 285 6.70 -8.70 -4.40
C PHE A 285 6.16 -8.79 -2.97
N ILE A 286 5.26 -9.73 -2.75
CA ILE A 286 4.79 -10.15 -1.44
C ILE A 286 5.13 -11.63 -1.31
N TYR A 287 6.33 -11.92 -0.83
CA TYR A 287 6.77 -13.30 -0.64
C TYR A 287 6.25 -13.87 0.66
N GLN A 288 5.62 -15.03 0.58
CA GLN A 288 5.14 -15.81 1.71
C GLN A 288 6.00 -17.07 1.89
N LEU A 289 6.41 -17.29 3.15
CA LEU A 289 7.00 -18.52 3.65
C LEU A 289 5.91 -19.50 4.10
#